data_2e56ffdb55c445c7cc2624421a65b3c2
#
_entry.id   2e56ffdb55c445c7cc2624421a65b3c2
#
_cell.length_a   1.000
_cell.length_b   1.000
_cell.length_c   1.000
_cell.angle_alpha   90.00
_cell.angle_beta   90.00
_cell.angle_gamma   90.00
#
_symmetry.space_group_name_H-M   'P 1'
#
loop_
_entity.id
_entity.type
_entity.pdbx_description
1 polymer ?
#
loop_
_entity_poly.entity_id
_entity_poly.type
_entity_poly.pdbx_seq_one_letter_code
_entity_poly.pdbx_strand_id
1 'polypeptide(L)'
;MNPTNPTPGITDLTNSCTDAFAYSTNVFLRDTGMRDPRRITTIHDIVVPEVGASYQNTAPDMAPFVVMQDDKVKVTAILVPHGPVFPAFAYRFDTAYGSVTFSGDTAYSTAVPRLAANTDILVHEAESFEGYQGPPALADHLRKSHTEVQRVGEIAHAANAGQLVLTHIADLTHNPIPVPQWWRWARQGYGRRVTVGGDLQRITV
;
A
#
# COMPACT_ATOMS: atom_id res chain seq x y z
N MET A 1 -9.17 24.64 -1.23
CA MET A 1 -9.15 23.24 -0.73
C MET A 1 -9.99 23.18 0.54
N ASN A 2 -10.74 22.12 0.73
CA ASN A 2 -11.51 21.92 1.96
C ASN A 2 -10.73 20.98 2.89
N PRO A 3 -10.14 21.46 4.00
CA PRO A 3 -9.36 20.60 4.89
C PRO A 3 -10.21 19.59 5.67
N THR A 4 -11.53 19.74 5.65
CA THR A 4 -12.48 18.81 6.28
C THR A 4 -12.97 17.71 5.33
N ASN A 5 -12.70 17.84 4.04
CA ASN A 5 -12.91 16.80 3.04
C ASN A 5 -11.74 16.86 2.03
N PRO A 6 -10.60 16.28 2.35
CA PRO A 6 -9.40 16.38 1.53
C PRO A 6 -9.46 15.58 0.23
N THR A 7 -10.43 14.71 0.06
CA THR A 7 -10.46 13.78 -1.06
C THR A 7 -11.41 14.22 -2.17
N PRO A 8 -10.91 14.73 -3.31
CA PRO A 8 -11.49 14.31 -4.56
C PRO A 8 -11.16 12.83 -4.77
N GLY A 9 -12.11 12.06 -5.32
CA GLY A 9 -11.91 10.66 -5.67
C GLY A 9 -11.02 10.48 -6.91
N ILE A 10 -10.75 9.24 -7.28
CA ILE A 10 -9.97 8.92 -8.49
C ILE A 10 -10.67 9.41 -9.77
N THR A 11 -11.99 9.49 -9.77
CA THR A 11 -12.78 10.07 -10.88
C THR A 11 -12.41 11.54 -11.09
N ASP A 12 -12.41 12.35 -10.03
CA ASP A 12 -12.05 13.77 -10.11
C ASP A 12 -10.59 13.97 -10.52
N LEU A 13 -9.68 13.16 -9.95
CA LEU A 13 -8.27 13.20 -10.30
C LEU A 13 -8.06 12.89 -11.79
N THR A 14 -8.67 11.82 -12.29
CA THR A 14 -8.53 11.39 -13.69
C THR A 14 -9.09 12.43 -14.65
N ASN A 15 -10.26 13.00 -14.35
CA ASN A 15 -10.86 14.06 -15.15
C ASN A 15 -9.96 15.31 -15.17
N SER A 16 -9.46 15.74 -14.01
CA SER A 16 -8.56 16.90 -13.89
C SER A 16 -7.25 16.69 -14.66
N CYS A 17 -6.66 15.50 -14.58
CA CYS A 17 -5.47 15.16 -15.37
C CYS A 17 -5.76 15.14 -16.88
N THR A 18 -6.90 14.59 -17.28
CA THR A 18 -7.32 14.56 -18.68
C THR A 18 -7.48 15.98 -19.23
N ASP A 19 -8.09 16.86 -18.47
CA ASP A 19 -8.26 18.27 -18.86
C ASP A 19 -6.92 19.01 -18.91
N ALA A 20 -6.04 18.80 -17.92
CA ALA A 20 -4.73 19.42 -17.87
C ALA A 20 -3.84 19.04 -19.07
N PHE A 21 -3.96 17.81 -19.55
CA PHE A 21 -3.17 17.30 -20.68
C PHE A 21 -3.95 17.28 -22.01
N ALA A 22 -5.14 17.90 -22.08
CA ALA A 22 -6.01 17.85 -23.25
C ALA A 22 -5.33 18.33 -24.54
N TYR A 23 -4.50 19.39 -24.46
CA TYR A 23 -3.79 19.90 -25.64
C TYR A 23 -2.86 18.86 -26.27
N SER A 24 -1.96 18.29 -25.47
CA SER A 24 -1.00 17.29 -25.96
C SER A 24 -1.71 16.01 -26.40
N THR A 25 -2.69 15.55 -25.64
CA THR A 25 -3.50 14.38 -25.96
C THR A 25 -4.19 14.54 -27.32
N ASN A 26 -4.82 15.69 -27.57
CA ASN A 26 -5.50 15.97 -28.85
C ASN A 26 -4.54 15.98 -30.05
N VAL A 27 -3.30 16.45 -29.86
CA VAL A 27 -2.26 16.38 -30.92
C VAL A 27 -1.95 14.92 -31.24
N PHE A 28 -1.71 14.08 -30.24
CA PHE A 28 -1.41 12.66 -30.48
C PHE A 28 -2.61 11.88 -31.04
N LEU A 29 -3.84 12.16 -30.60
CA LEU A 29 -5.03 11.57 -31.18
C LEU A 29 -5.12 11.85 -32.69
N ARG A 30 -4.84 13.09 -33.10
CA ARG A 30 -4.88 13.51 -34.51
C ARG A 30 -3.72 12.89 -35.31
N ASP A 31 -2.50 12.95 -34.80
CA ASP A 31 -1.29 12.73 -35.59
C ASP A 31 -0.81 11.28 -35.56
N THR A 32 -1.14 10.51 -34.53
CA THR A 32 -0.63 9.14 -34.36
C THR A 32 -1.69 8.05 -34.39
N GLY A 33 -2.99 8.41 -34.46
CA GLY A 33 -4.07 7.45 -34.36
C GLY A 33 -4.20 6.79 -32.97
N MET A 34 -3.64 7.39 -31.94
CA MET A 34 -3.78 6.93 -30.56
C MET A 34 -5.28 6.83 -30.18
N ARG A 35 -5.65 5.82 -29.41
CA ARG A 35 -7.04 5.74 -28.89
C ARG A 35 -7.27 6.81 -27.83
N ASP A 36 -8.46 7.41 -27.86
CA ASP A 36 -8.84 8.39 -26.82
C ASP A 36 -8.89 7.71 -25.45
N PRO A 37 -8.04 8.12 -24.48
CA PRO A 37 -8.01 7.54 -23.15
C PRO A 37 -9.39 7.54 -22.46
N ARG A 38 -10.20 8.57 -22.68
CA ARG A 38 -11.56 8.68 -22.10
C ARG A 38 -12.54 7.61 -22.60
N ARG A 39 -12.26 7.02 -23.76
CA ARG A 39 -13.12 5.96 -24.37
C ARG A 39 -12.69 4.54 -23.99
N ILE A 40 -11.46 4.40 -23.47
CA ILE A 40 -10.89 3.08 -23.11
C ILE A 40 -10.66 2.92 -21.62
N THR A 41 -10.99 3.95 -20.83
CA THR A 41 -10.86 3.93 -19.37
C THR A 41 -12.23 3.97 -18.73
N THR A 42 -12.49 3.04 -17.83
CA THR A 42 -13.62 3.07 -16.91
C THR A 42 -13.09 3.31 -15.50
N ILE A 43 -13.64 4.33 -14.85
CA ILE A 43 -13.16 4.76 -13.52
C ILE A 43 -14.19 4.30 -12.49
N HIS A 44 -13.71 3.71 -11.40
CA HIS A 44 -14.53 3.32 -10.26
C HIS A 44 -13.91 3.85 -8.98
N ASP A 45 -14.60 4.77 -8.31
CA ASP A 45 -14.22 5.20 -6.97
C ASP A 45 -14.50 4.06 -5.97
N ILE A 46 -13.54 3.79 -5.08
CA ILE A 46 -13.76 2.83 -4.00
C ILE A 46 -14.68 3.47 -2.96
N VAL A 47 -15.82 2.84 -2.73
CA VAL A 47 -16.74 3.24 -1.68
C VAL A 47 -16.42 2.47 -0.41
N VAL A 48 -15.90 3.17 0.59
CA VAL A 48 -15.63 2.59 1.91
C VAL A 48 -16.97 2.32 2.61
N PRO A 49 -17.17 1.13 3.22
CA PRO A 49 -18.36 0.87 4.04
C PRO A 49 -18.56 1.91 5.14
N GLU A 50 -19.80 2.09 5.59
CA GLU A 50 -20.15 3.04 6.65
C GLU A 50 -19.64 2.57 8.03
N VAL A 51 -18.37 2.81 8.31
CA VAL A 51 -17.68 2.42 9.56
C VAL A 51 -17.17 3.63 10.34
N GLY A 52 -17.65 4.84 10.01
CA GLY A 52 -17.19 6.08 10.63
C GLY A 52 -15.79 6.51 10.20
N ALA A 53 -15.32 6.03 9.04
CA ALA A 53 -14.03 6.44 8.49
C ALA A 53 -14.07 7.92 8.03
N SER A 54 -13.03 8.65 8.34
CA SER A 54 -12.87 10.06 7.97
C SER A 54 -11.41 10.48 8.10
N TYR A 55 -11.07 11.69 7.66
CA TYR A 55 -9.73 12.24 7.87
C TYR A 55 -9.35 12.40 9.37
N GLN A 56 -10.31 12.35 10.30
CA GLN A 56 -10.07 12.35 11.76
C GLN A 56 -10.01 10.94 12.36
N ASN A 57 -10.54 9.94 11.63
CA ASN A 57 -10.54 8.53 11.99
C ASN A 57 -10.18 7.71 10.75
N THR A 58 -8.90 7.74 10.39
CA THR A 58 -8.42 7.29 9.09
C THR A 58 -8.48 5.78 8.89
N ALA A 59 -8.44 4.99 9.97
CA ALA A 59 -8.47 3.52 9.93
C ALA A 59 -9.29 2.95 11.11
N PRO A 60 -10.62 3.15 11.11
CA PRO A 60 -11.49 2.54 12.12
C PRO A 60 -11.43 1.01 12.06
N ASP A 61 -11.79 0.34 13.15
CA ASP A 61 -11.90 -1.12 13.14
C ASP A 61 -13.00 -1.56 12.17
N MET A 62 -12.62 -2.40 11.20
CA MET A 62 -13.51 -2.84 10.14
C MET A 62 -13.10 -4.22 9.61
N ALA A 63 -14.06 -4.91 8.99
CA ALA A 63 -13.75 -6.09 8.19
C ALA A 63 -13.22 -5.71 6.81
N PRO A 64 -12.36 -6.54 6.19
CA PRO A 64 -12.02 -6.39 4.77
C PRO A 64 -13.28 -6.42 3.88
N PHE A 65 -13.28 -5.63 2.81
CA PHE A 65 -14.41 -5.53 1.88
C PHE A 65 -13.95 -5.70 0.43
N VAL A 66 -14.83 -6.24 -0.41
CA VAL A 66 -14.52 -6.47 -1.83
C VAL A 66 -14.60 -5.15 -2.58
N VAL A 67 -13.55 -4.83 -3.34
CA VAL A 67 -13.48 -3.62 -4.18
C VAL A 67 -13.60 -3.94 -5.67
N MET A 68 -13.21 -5.17 -6.07
CA MET A 68 -13.33 -5.64 -7.45
C MET A 68 -13.34 -7.16 -7.48
N GLN A 69 -14.08 -7.75 -8.40
CA GLN A 69 -14.07 -9.19 -8.66
C GLN A 69 -14.48 -9.48 -10.10
N ASP A 70 -13.74 -10.39 -10.74
CA ASP A 70 -14.09 -10.98 -12.03
C ASP A 70 -13.84 -12.51 -12.01
N ASP A 71 -13.74 -13.15 -13.17
CA ASP A 71 -13.47 -14.59 -13.31
C ASP A 71 -12.01 -14.99 -13.00
N LYS A 72 -11.10 -14.05 -12.85
CA LYS A 72 -9.66 -14.27 -12.67
C LYS A 72 -9.13 -13.84 -11.30
N VAL A 73 -9.68 -12.78 -10.76
CA VAL A 73 -9.18 -12.19 -9.52
C VAL A 73 -10.31 -11.63 -8.67
N LYS A 74 -10.20 -11.83 -7.37
CA LYS A 74 -10.97 -11.11 -6.36
C LYS A 74 -10.01 -10.17 -5.62
N VAL A 75 -10.36 -8.89 -5.58
CA VAL A 75 -9.60 -7.85 -4.86
C VAL A 75 -10.38 -7.41 -3.63
N THR A 76 -9.74 -7.50 -2.49
CA THR A 76 -10.28 -7.10 -1.18
C THR A 76 -9.40 -5.99 -0.61
N ALA A 77 -10.00 -5.01 0.03
CA ALA A 77 -9.29 -3.90 0.69
C ALA A 77 -9.66 -3.77 2.15
N ILE A 78 -8.81 -3.08 2.90
CA ILE A 78 -9.07 -2.59 4.26
C ILE A 78 -8.37 -1.24 4.42
N LEU A 79 -8.94 -0.34 5.23
CA LEU A 79 -8.26 0.89 5.60
C LEU A 79 -7.09 0.60 6.55
N VAL A 80 -5.99 1.31 6.33
CA VAL A 80 -4.79 1.25 7.17
C VAL A 80 -4.39 2.64 7.66
N PRO A 81 -3.77 2.76 8.85
CA PRO A 81 -3.33 4.05 9.38
C PRO A 81 -2.06 4.50 8.66
N HIS A 82 -2.07 5.68 8.06
CA HIS A 82 -0.91 6.32 7.44
C HIS A 82 -0.84 7.80 7.83
N GLY A 83 -0.58 8.06 9.12
CA GLY A 83 -0.55 9.41 9.66
C GLY A 83 -1.82 10.19 9.30
N PRO A 84 -1.68 11.40 8.71
CA PRO A 84 -2.82 12.24 8.31
C PRO A 84 -3.41 11.87 6.95
N VAL A 85 -2.85 10.89 6.23
CA VAL A 85 -3.30 10.50 4.89
C VAL A 85 -4.61 9.71 4.99
N PHE A 86 -5.60 10.12 4.21
CA PHE A 86 -6.90 9.45 4.13
C PHE A 86 -7.51 9.62 2.74
N PRO A 87 -8.05 8.55 2.13
CA PRO A 87 -7.94 7.15 2.57
C PRO A 87 -6.57 6.55 2.26
N ALA A 88 -6.11 5.60 3.10
CA ALA A 88 -4.99 4.73 2.83
C ALA A 88 -5.47 3.28 2.93
N PHE A 89 -5.07 2.43 1.97
CA PHE A 89 -5.57 1.07 1.85
C PHE A 89 -4.45 0.05 1.78
N ALA A 90 -4.67 -1.10 2.42
CA ALA A 90 -4.05 -2.36 2.03
C ALA A 90 -4.97 -3.10 1.06
N TYR A 91 -4.37 -3.89 0.15
CA TYR A 91 -5.09 -4.69 -0.85
C TYR A 91 -4.66 -6.14 -0.83
N ARG A 92 -5.62 -7.05 -0.99
CA ARG A 92 -5.39 -8.47 -1.21
C ARG A 92 -5.96 -8.90 -2.55
N PHE A 93 -5.17 -9.68 -3.28
CA PHE A 93 -5.52 -10.28 -4.56
C PHE A 93 -5.56 -11.79 -4.40
N ASP A 94 -6.73 -12.38 -4.60
CA ASP A 94 -6.93 -13.83 -4.61
C ASP A 94 -7.18 -14.29 -6.05
N THR A 95 -6.40 -15.26 -6.50
CA THR A 95 -6.49 -15.85 -7.84
C THR A 95 -6.52 -17.37 -7.75
N ALA A 96 -6.76 -18.05 -8.87
CA ALA A 96 -6.66 -19.52 -8.94
C ALA A 96 -5.23 -20.05 -8.68
N TYR A 97 -4.22 -19.21 -8.72
CA TYR A 97 -2.81 -19.58 -8.57
C TYR A 97 -2.23 -19.26 -7.19
N GLY A 98 -2.92 -18.49 -6.40
CA GLY A 98 -2.49 -18.07 -5.07
C GLY A 98 -2.94 -16.66 -4.73
N SER A 99 -2.53 -16.19 -3.56
CA SER A 99 -2.93 -14.92 -2.97
C SER A 99 -1.73 -14.03 -2.66
N VAL A 100 -1.86 -12.75 -2.96
CA VAL A 100 -0.84 -11.72 -2.63
C VAL A 100 -1.53 -10.57 -1.90
N THR A 101 -0.95 -10.15 -0.79
CA THR A 101 -1.43 -8.98 -0.04
C THR A 101 -0.36 -7.90 -0.02
N PHE A 102 -0.75 -6.67 -0.33
CA PHE A 102 0.08 -5.47 -0.25
C PHE A 102 -0.39 -4.60 0.89
N SER A 103 0.51 -4.20 1.78
CA SER A 103 0.17 -3.35 2.92
C SER A 103 -0.24 -1.93 2.51
N GLY A 104 0.28 -1.41 1.37
CA GLY A 104 0.40 0.02 1.16
C GLY A 104 1.29 0.63 2.24
N ASP A 105 1.38 1.95 2.29
CA ASP A 105 2.09 2.64 3.36
C ASP A 105 1.21 2.66 4.61
N THR A 106 1.74 2.19 5.73
CA THR A 106 0.96 2.01 6.96
C THR A 106 1.82 2.02 8.21
N ALA A 107 1.40 2.72 9.24
CA ALA A 107 1.90 2.46 10.57
C ALA A 107 1.54 1.02 11.01
N TYR A 108 2.21 0.53 12.04
CA TYR A 108 1.90 -0.79 12.59
C TYR A 108 0.39 -0.93 12.89
N SER A 109 -0.24 -1.93 12.28
CA SER A 109 -1.69 -2.08 12.33
C SER A 109 -2.10 -3.55 12.39
N THR A 110 -3.18 -3.84 13.11
CA THR A 110 -3.86 -5.14 13.12
C THR A 110 -4.77 -5.35 11.90
N ALA A 111 -5.00 -4.31 11.11
CA ALA A 111 -5.80 -4.38 9.88
C ALA A 111 -5.08 -5.22 8.81
N VAL A 112 -3.76 -5.02 8.64
CA VAL A 112 -2.97 -5.76 7.65
C VAL A 112 -3.01 -7.27 7.89
N PRO A 113 -2.69 -7.83 9.09
CA PRO A 113 -2.77 -9.28 9.29
C PRO A 113 -4.20 -9.82 9.17
N ARG A 114 -5.24 -9.03 9.46
CA ARG A 114 -6.64 -9.43 9.22
C ARG A 114 -6.93 -9.62 7.73
N LEU A 115 -6.50 -8.68 6.88
CA LEU A 115 -6.64 -8.78 5.43
C LEU A 115 -5.77 -9.91 4.86
N ALA A 116 -4.54 -10.01 5.33
CA ALA A 116 -3.53 -10.94 4.84
C ALA A 116 -3.65 -12.36 5.41
N ALA A 117 -4.73 -12.68 6.12
CA ALA A 117 -4.89 -13.99 6.77
C ALA A 117 -4.66 -15.14 5.77
N ASN A 118 -3.62 -15.97 6.03
CA ASN A 118 -3.18 -17.10 5.20
C ASN A 118 -2.83 -16.70 3.75
N THR A 119 -2.37 -15.48 3.51
CA THR A 119 -1.86 -15.09 2.18
C THR A 119 -0.59 -15.86 1.83
N ASP A 120 -0.40 -16.21 0.56
CA ASP A 120 0.84 -16.89 0.12
C ASP A 120 2.02 -15.92 0.18
N ILE A 121 1.81 -14.67 -0.25
CA ILE A 121 2.82 -13.62 -0.19
C ILE A 121 2.24 -12.36 0.46
N LEU A 122 2.89 -11.91 1.53
CA LEU A 122 2.69 -10.57 2.10
C LEU A 122 3.80 -9.64 1.61
N VAL A 123 3.46 -8.64 0.82
CA VAL A 123 4.34 -7.54 0.41
C VAL A 123 4.07 -6.38 1.35
N HIS A 124 5.01 -6.07 2.23
CA HIS A 124 4.83 -5.07 3.28
C HIS A 124 5.89 -3.97 3.17
N GLU A 125 5.46 -2.73 3.36
CA GLU A 125 6.36 -1.60 3.51
C GLU A 125 7.25 -1.76 4.74
N ALA A 126 8.41 -1.13 4.77
CA ALA A 126 9.29 -1.15 5.92
C ALA A 126 10.21 0.06 5.97
N GLU A 127 10.30 0.70 7.13
CA GLU A 127 11.26 1.76 7.38
C GLU A 127 12.18 1.43 8.56
N SER A 128 13.36 2.06 8.61
CA SER A 128 14.27 1.98 9.75
C SER A 128 14.56 3.37 10.29
N PHE A 129 14.29 3.56 11.57
CA PHE A 129 14.65 4.77 12.33
C PHE A 129 15.83 4.51 13.26
N GLU A 130 16.48 3.35 13.15
CA GLU A 130 17.58 2.94 14.00
C GLU A 130 18.74 3.95 13.88
N GLY A 131 19.15 4.50 15.01
CA GLY A 131 20.25 5.49 15.04
C GLY A 131 19.89 6.89 14.51
N TYR A 132 18.65 7.17 14.17
CA TYR A 132 18.24 8.50 13.69
C TYR A 132 18.44 9.59 14.75
N GLN A 133 19.17 10.65 14.39
CA GLN A 133 19.52 11.78 15.26
C GLN A 133 18.92 13.11 14.74
N GLY A 134 18.05 13.06 13.75
CA GLY A 134 17.43 14.25 13.17
C GLY A 134 16.25 14.81 14.00
N PRO A 135 15.47 15.76 13.44
CA PRO A 135 14.37 16.39 14.15
C PRO A 135 13.36 15.38 14.72
N PRO A 136 13.03 15.46 16.04
CA PRO A 136 12.08 14.53 16.66
C PRO A 136 10.69 14.52 15.99
N ALA A 137 10.26 15.67 15.47
CA ALA A 137 8.97 15.80 14.76
C ALA A 137 8.90 14.92 13.50
N LEU A 138 10.02 14.76 12.78
CA LEU A 138 10.07 13.87 11.62
C LEU A 138 9.98 12.40 12.06
N ALA A 139 10.73 12.00 13.07
CA ALA A 139 10.65 10.64 13.60
C ALA A 139 9.24 10.30 14.12
N ASP A 140 8.55 11.25 14.77
CA ASP A 140 7.17 11.07 15.23
C ASP A 140 6.20 10.93 14.04
N HIS A 141 6.36 11.76 13.00
CA HIS A 141 5.57 11.66 11.77
C HIS A 141 5.74 10.30 11.10
N LEU A 142 6.97 9.85 10.94
CA LEU A 142 7.27 8.58 10.28
C LEU A 142 6.71 7.38 11.07
N ARG A 143 6.86 7.35 12.41
CA ARG A 143 6.25 6.28 13.24
C ARG A 143 4.73 6.24 13.19
N LYS A 144 4.09 7.38 12.95
CA LYS A 144 2.63 7.45 12.76
C LYS A 144 2.19 7.06 11.36
N SER A 145 3.12 7.00 10.41
CA SER A 145 2.83 6.78 9.00
C SER A 145 3.34 5.44 8.49
N HIS A 146 4.43 4.90 9.07
CA HIS A 146 5.15 3.72 8.56
C HIS A 146 5.45 2.69 9.65
N THR A 147 5.78 1.48 9.21
CA THR A 147 6.11 0.35 10.09
C THR A 147 7.63 0.16 10.18
N GLU A 148 8.18 0.16 11.39
CA GLU A 148 9.58 -0.20 11.59
C GLU A 148 9.84 -1.64 11.16
N VAL A 149 10.92 -1.86 10.41
CA VAL A 149 11.28 -3.17 9.84
C VAL A 149 11.39 -4.28 10.91
N GLN A 150 11.77 -3.94 12.15
CA GLN A 150 11.84 -4.87 13.27
C GLN A 150 10.47 -5.44 13.68
N ARG A 151 9.38 -4.80 13.26
CA ARG A 151 8.01 -5.20 13.60
C ARG A 151 7.23 -5.86 12.48
N VAL A 152 7.75 -5.82 11.24
CA VAL A 152 7.04 -6.38 10.08
C VAL A 152 6.90 -7.91 10.18
N GLY A 153 7.89 -8.58 10.81
CA GLY A 153 7.81 -10.03 11.06
C GLY A 153 6.63 -10.43 11.96
N GLU A 154 6.31 -9.61 12.97
CA GLU A 154 5.14 -9.85 13.83
C GLU A 154 3.83 -9.82 13.02
N ILE A 155 3.70 -8.88 12.07
CA ILE A 155 2.55 -8.75 11.18
C ILE A 155 2.44 -9.98 10.28
N ALA A 156 3.54 -10.39 9.65
CA ALA A 156 3.58 -11.58 8.79
C ALA A 156 3.24 -12.88 9.56
N HIS A 157 3.70 -12.99 10.81
CA HIS A 157 3.36 -14.10 11.69
C HIS A 157 1.86 -14.09 12.04
N ALA A 158 1.32 -12.95 12.47
CA ALA A 158 -0.10 -12.81 12.81
C ALA A 158 -1.02 -13.09 11.61
N ALA A 159 -0.58 -12.75 10.41
CA ALA A 159 -1.27 -13.09 9.15
C ALA A 159 -1.16 -14.57 8.78
N ASN A 160 -0.27 -15.35 9.40
CA ASN A 160 0.12 -16.69 8.93
C ASN A 160 0.58 -16.69 7.45
N ALA A 161 1.22 -15.60 7.01
CA ALA A 161 1.65 -15.45 5.62
C ALA A 161 2.68 -16.51 5.21
N GLY A 162 2.64 -17.00 3.98
CA GLY A 162 3.58 -18.01 3.44
C GLY A 162 4.98 -17.45 3.26
N GLN A 163 5.08 -16.22 2.76
CA GLN A 163 6.33 -15.48 2.56
C GLN A 163 6.12 -14.00 2.87
N LEU A 164 7.14 -13.35 3.43
CA LEU A 164 7.22 -11.91 3.60
C LEU A 164 8.18 -11.32 2.57
N VAL A 165 7.74 -10.27 1.88
CA VAL A 165 8.56 -9.45 0.97
C VAL A 165 8.51 -8.02 1.45
N LEU A 166 9.67 -7.41 1.68
CA LEU A 166 9.75 -6.00 2.01
C LEU A 166 9.74 -5.14 0.75
N THR A 167 8.98 -4.06 0.79
CA THR A 167 8.89 -3.01 -0.24
C THR A 167 8.91 -1.64 0.41
N HIS A 168 8.88 -0.56 -0.38
CA HIS A 168 8.89 0.82 0.13
C HIS A 168 9.93 0.99 1.24
N ILE A 169 11.15 0.56 0.93
CA ILE A 169 12.25 0.43 1.89
C ILE A 169 12.92 1.79 2.08
N ALA A 170 12.87 2.32 3.31
CA ALA A 170 13.57 3.56 3.68
C ALA A 170 14.38 3.37 4.96
N ASP A 171 15.66 3.71 4.92
CA ASP A 171 16.56 3.74 6.07
C ASP A 171 17.07 5.17 6.27
N LEU A 172 16.74 5.77 7.41
CA LEU A 172 17.08 7.17 7.69
C LEU A 172 18.55 7.39 8.03
N THR A 173 19.32 6.33 8.17
CA THR A 173 20.72 6.40 8.62
C THR A 173 21.69 5.72 7.66
N HIS A 174 21.24 4.80 6.83
CA HIS A 174 22.10 4.02 5.94
C HIS A 174 21.64 4.10 4.47
N ASN A 175 22.55 4.55 3.62
CA ASN A 175 22.38 4.50 2.17
C ASN A 175 23.71 4.09 1.52
N PRO A 176 23.83 2.91 0.91
CA PRO A 176 22.78 1.89 0.74
C PRO A 176 22.38 1.17 2.03
N ILE A 177 21.17 0.58 2.02
CA ILE A 177 20.66 -0.16 3.18
C ILE A 177 21.52 -1.40 3.50
N PRO A 178 21.72 -1.75 4.77
CA PRO A 178 22.42 -2.98 5.15
C PRO A 178 21.50 -4.20 5.02
N VAL A 179 21.31 -4.73 3.80
CA VAL A 179 20.38 -5.83 3.47
C VAL A 179 20.44 -7.01 4.45
N PRO A 180 21.63 -7.53 4.87
CA PRO A 180 21.68 -8.62 5.84
C PRO A 180 21.10 -8.24 7.21
N GLN A 181 21.23 -6.99 7.63
CA GLN A 181 20.65 -6.49 8.88
C GLN A 181 19.14 -6.35 8.77
N TRP A 182 18.65 -5.78 7.68
CA TRP A 182 17.23 -5.65 7.38
C TRP A 182 16.53 -7.01 7.33
N TRP A 183 17.16 -8.00 6.71
CA TRP A 183 16.67 -9.37 6.69
C TRP A 183 16.55 -9.98 8.09
N ARG A 184 17.55 -9.75 8.98
CA ARG A 184 17.49 -10.22 10.37
C ARG A 184 16.37 -9.53 11.16
N TRP A 185 16.20 -8.22 10.98
CA TRP A 185 15.15 -7.46 11.63
C TRP A 185 13.76 -7.95 11.19
N ALA A 186 13.51 -8.04 9.92
CA ALA A 186 12.22 -8.48 9.38
C ALA A 186 11.85 -9.93 9.74
N ARG A 187 12.83 -10.74 10.16
CA ARG A 187 12.58 -12.11 10.64
C ARG A 187 12.19 -12.21 12.11
N GLN A 188 12.25 -11.13 12.86
CA GLN A 188 11.87 -11.16 14.26
C GLN A 188 10.40 -11.58 14.40
N GLY A 189 10.17 -12.66 15.13
CA GLY A 189 8.83 -13.24 15.31
C GLY A 189 8.27 -13.99 14.09
N TYR A 190 9.02 -14.10 12.97
CA TYR A 190 8.55 -14.76 11.75
C TYR A 190 9.54 -15.82 11.25
N GLY A 191 9.16 -17.08 11.34
CA GLY A 191 10.04 -18.23 11.05
C GLY A 191 10.11 -18.65 9.58
N ARG A 192 9.35 -18.01 8.66
CA ARG A 192 9.29 -18.40 7.26
C ARG A 192 10.19 -17.52 6.38
N ARG A 193 10.05 -17.64 5.07
CA ARG A 193 10.88 -16.94 4.07
C ARG A 193 10.65 -15.43 4.14
N VAL A 194 11.75 -14.67 4.22
CA VAL A 194 11.77 -13.20 4.12
C VAL A 194 12.65 -12.81 2.93
N THR A 195 12.18 -11.86 2.14
CA THR A 195 12.93 -11.24 1.05
C THR A 195 12.98 -9.74 1.27
N VAL A 196 14.16 -9.16 1.30
CA VAL A 196 14.31 -7.71 1.15
C VAL A 196 14.22 -7.42 -0.34
N GLY A 197 13.14 -6.77 -0.76
CA GLY A 197 12.81 -6.58 -2.18
C GLY A 197 13.80 -5.66 -2.89
N GLY A 198 13.99 -5.90 -4.16
CA GLY A 198 14.74 -5.04 -5.07
C GLY A 198 13.89 -4.70 -6.30
N ASP A 199 14.21 -3.58 -6.95
CA ASP A 199 13.49 -3.15 -8.15
C ASP A 199 13.52 -4.23 -9.23
N LEU A 200 12.37 -4.43 -9.88
CA LEU A 200 12.16 -5.42 -10.93
C LEU A 200 12.38 -6.89 -10.50
N GLN A 201 12.50 -7.17 -9.21
CA GLN A 201 12.61 -8.53 -8.70
C GLN A 201 11.33 -9.31 -8.98
N ARG A 202 11.47 -10.50 -9.57
CA ARG A 202 10.35 -11.44 -9.74
C ARG A 202 10.27 -12.38 -8.55
N ILE A 203 9.06 -12.51 -8.01
CA ILE A 203 8.74 -13.43 -6.91
C ILE A 203 7.57 -14.29 -7.38
N THR A 204 7.66 -15.59 -7.15
CA THR A 204 6.61 -16.55 -7.53
C THR A 204 5.98 -17.15 -6.28
N VAL A 205 4.68 -17.38 -6.35
CA VAL A 205 3.90 -18.17 -5.39
C VAL A 205 4.27 -19.63 -5.49
#